data_b83197da6caf44e08e98071ccdc99a42
#
_entry.id   b83197da6caf44e08e98071ccdc99a42
#
_cell.length_a   1.000
_cell.length_b   1.000
_cell.length_c   1.000
_cell.angle_alpha   90.00
_cell.angle_beta   90.00
_cell.angle_gamma   90.00
#
_symmetry.space_group_name_H-M   'P 1'
#
loop_
_entity.id
_entity.type
_entity.pdbx_description
1 polymer ?
#
loop_
_entity_poly.entity_id
_entity_poly.type
_entity_poly.pdbx_seq_one_letter_code
_entity_poly.pdbx_strand_id
1 'polypeptide(L)'
;MSRKNVHDITKQFEEELCYYTGAPYAIALDNMSNALFLALYYEKNIKKSLTDDKIDCPSRTYPSVPCEIIHAGLKVNFIPVEGKTIKGPYRLFPSNVVDSALRFTADMYVPGTHICLSFTGPYKTLKLSKGGAIITDDYQAMLWFKRARFSGRRECSYHDDYFDMLGWNFYMIPELAARGLLMMTQFYNLDGTKKQNEDLELPYPDLSVYEIYKK
;
A
#
# COMPACT_ATOMS: atom_id res chain seq x y z
N MET A 1 -15.39 32.30 3.66
CA MET A 1 -15.48 30.84 3.78
C MET A 1 -14.33 30.23 2.97
N SER A 2 -13.36 29.61 3.62
CA SER A 2 -12.31 28.85 2.92
C SER A 2 -13.01 27.77 2.07
N ARG A 3 -12.74 27.72 0.76
CA ARG A 3 -13.20 26.61 -0.10
C ARG A 3 -12.56 25.33 0.46
N LYS A 4 -13.40 24.40 0.97
CA LYS A 4 -12.90 23.07 1.35
C LYS A 4 -12.25 22.44 0.13
N ASN A 5 -11.02 21.94 0.30
CA ASN A 5 -10.33 21.22 -0.76
C ASN A 5 -11.03 19.86 -0.96
N VAL A 6 -11.28 19.48 -2.21
CA VAL A 6 -11.90 18.19 -2.53
C VAL A 6 -11.11 17.00 -1.98
N HIS A 7 -9.80 17.16 -1.78
CA HIS A 7 -8.92 16.14 -1.20
C HIS A 7 -8.94 16.09 0.34
N ASP A 8 -9.68 16.96 1.03
CA ASP A 8 -9.77 16.91 2.50
C ASP A 8 -10.38 15.60 2.98
N ILE A 9 -11.31 15.01 2.21
CA ILE A 9 -11.91 13.72 2.53
C ILE A 9 -10.88 12.56 2.45
N THR A 10 -9.93 12.64 1.53
CA THR A 10 -8.84 11.65 1.43
C THR A 10 -7.92 11.75 2.64
N LYS A 11 -7.62 12.95 3.13
CA LYS A 11 -6.86 13.14 4.37
C LYS A 11 -7.57 12.55 5.59
N GLN A 12 -8.89 12.76 5.71
CA GLN A 12 -9.68 12.14 6.77
C GLN A 12 -9.65 10.61 6.71
N PHE A 13 -9.69 10.03 5.52
CA PHE A 13 -9.56 8.59 5.36
C PHE A 13 -8.16 8.09 5.74
N GLU A 14 -7.10 8.84 5.41
CA GLU A 14 -5.73 8.54 5.84
C GLU A 14 -5.57 8.61 7.37
N GLU A 15 -6.15 9.63 8.00
CA GLU A 15 -6.18 9.76 9.47
C GLU A 15 -6.91 8.59 10.14
N GLU A 16 -8.03 8.17 9.56
CA GLU A 16 -8.80 7.02 10.03
C GLU A 16 -8.02 5.70 9.89
N LEU A 17 -7.30 5.52 8.77
CA LEU A 17 -6.39 4.38 8.59
C LEU A 17 -5.27 4.39 9.64
N CYS A 18 -4.66 5.55 9.91
CA CYS A 18 -3.66 5.70 10.96
C CYS A 18 -4.23 5.29 12.33
N TYR A 19 -5.39 5.83 12.68
CA TYR A 19 -6.02 5.52 13.96
C TYR A 19 -6.33 4.04 14.10
N TYR A 20 -6.94 3.42 13.07
CA TYR A 20 -7.33 2.01 13.12
C TYR A 20 -6.13 1.07 13.16
N THR A 21 -5.12 1.29 12.32
CA THR A 21 -3.97 0.39 12.17
C THR A 21 -2.85 0.63 13.18
N GLY A 22 -2.85 1.77 13.87
CA GLY A 22 -1.78 2.18 14.79
C GLY A 22 -0.53 2.74 14.07
N ALA A 23 -0.60 2.97 12.75
CA ALA A 23 0.50 3.56 12.00
C ALA A 23 0.56 5.08 12.17
N PRO A 24 1.76 5.69 12.28
CA PRO A 24 1.90 7.15 12.33
C PRO A 24 1.42 7.88 11.07
N TYR A 25 1.59 7.27 9.90
CA TYR A 25 1.23 7.87 8.60
C TYR A 25 0.55 6.86 7.69
N ALA A 26 -0.44 7.35 6.92
CA ALA A 26 -1.08 6.60 5.84
C ALA A 26 -1.13 7.44 4.56
N ILE A 27 -0.98 6.80 3.43
CA ILE A 27 -1.03 7.40 2.10
C ILE A 27 -1.99 6.57 1.25
N ALA A 28 -3.18 7.10 0.99
CA ALA A 28 -4.19 6.44 0.18
C ALA A 28 -3.84 6.51 -1.31
N LEU A 29 -3.98 5.40 -2.00
CA LEU A 29 -3.64 5.20 -3.40
C LEU A 29 -4.81 4.57 -4.16
N ASP A 30 -4.78 4.68 -5.48
CA ASP A 30 -5.81 4.12 -6.36
C ASP A 30 -5.86 2.58 -6.32
N ASN A 31 -4.76 1.91 -5.99
CA ASN A 31 -4.68 0.46 -5.80
C ASN A 31 -3.41 0.05 -5.04
N MET A 32 -3.36 -1.20 -4.57
CA MET A 32 -2.21 -1.73 -3.84
C MET A 32 -1.01 -2.04 -4.75
N SER A 33 -1.20 -2.38 -6.03
CA SER A 33 -0.07 -2.62 -6.93
C SER A 33 0.79 -1.37 -7.02
N ASN A 34 0.17 -0.20 -7.20
CA ASN A 34 0.86 1.09 -7.17
C ASN A 34 1.50 1.40 -5.80
N ALA A 35 0.88 0.95 -4.70
CA ALA A 35 1.49 1.05 -3.37
C ALA A 35 2.79 0.24 -3.26
N LEU A 36 2.77 -1.02 -3.72
CA LEU A 36 3.96 -1.87 -3.77
C LEU A 36 5.06 -1.27 -4.65
N PHE A 37 4.69 -0.82 -5.86
CA PHE A 37 5.62 -0.15 -6.75
C PHE A 37 6.30 1.06 -6.09
N LEU A 38 5.51 1.99 -5.53
CA LEU A 38 6.05 3.20 -4.90
C LEU A 38 6.95 2.87 -3.70
N ALA A 39 6.55 1.91 -2.86
CA ALA A 39 7.33 1.51 -1.70
C ALA A 39 8.69 0.88 -2.10
N LEU A 40 8.68 -0.03 -3.07
CA LEU A 40 9.90 -0.66 -3.59
C LEU A 40 10.80 0.36 -4.32
N TYR A 41 10.19 1.23 -5.14
CA TYR A 41 10.91 2.29 -5.83
C TYR A 41 11.58 3.26 -4.85
N TYR A 42 10.89 3.62 -3.76
CA TYR A 42 11.43 4.47 -2.70
C TYR A 42 12.65 3.81 -2.03
N GLU A 43 12.51 2.56 -1.60
CA GLU A 43 13.61 1.82 -0.96
C GLU A 43 14.84 1.73 -1.87
N LYS A 44 14.65 1.45 -3.17
CA LYS A 44 15.73 1.32 -4.13
C LYS A 44 16.35 2.64 -4.53
N ASN A 45 15.56 3.60 -4.98
CA ASN A 45 16.05 4.75 -5.73
C ASN A 45 16.19 6.02 -4.89
N ILE A 46 15.40 6.16 -3.83
CA ILE A 46 15.37 7.37 -2.98
C ILE A 46 16.14 7.14 -1.70
N LYS A 47 15.74 6.17 -0.90
CA LYS A 47 16.38 5.81 0.36
C LYS A 47 17.70 5.06 0.14
N LYS A 48 17.82 4.34 -0.97
CA LYS A 48 18.99 3.52 -1.35
C LYS A 48 19.37 2.53 -0.24
N SER A 49 18.37 1.94 0.39
CA SER A 49 18.53 1.01 1.52
C SER A 49 18.82 -0.43 1.07
N LEU A 50 18.55 -0.76 -0.21
CA LEU A 50 18.77 -2.10 -0.74
C LEU A 50 20.22 -2.29 -1.18
N THR A 51 20.85 -3.34 -0.67
CA THR A 51 22.21 -3.75 -1.04
C THR A 51 22.24 -4.73 -2.21
N ASP A 52 21.10 -5.37 -2.50
CA ASP A 52 20.91 -6.29 -3.63
C ASP A 52 19.66 -5.86 -4.41
N ASP A 53 19.67 -6.09 -5.72
CA ASP A 53 18.53 -5.85 -6.60
C ASP A 53 17.49 -7.00 -6.56
N LYS A 54 17.76 -8.09 -5.85
CA LYS A 54 16.86 -9.23 -5.73
C LYS A 54 15.92 -9.07 -4.56
N ILE A 55 14.64 -9.34 -4.82
CA ILE A 55 13.57 -9.30 -3.83
C ILE A 55 12.92 -10.68 -3.72
N ASP A 56 12.90 -11.21 -2.51
CA ASP A 56 12.20 -12.45 -2.19
C ASP A 56 10.69 -12.24 -2.32
N CYS A 57 10.08 -13.05 -3.18
CA CYS A 57 8.65 -13.01 -3.47
C CYS A 57 8.09 -14.43 -3.32
N PRO A 58 7.02 -14.65 -2.56
CA PRO A 58 6.38 -15.95 -2.52
C PRO A 58 6.01 -16.43 -3.92
N SER A 59 6.31 -17.71 -4.25
CA SER A 59 5.99 -18.24 -5.58
C SER A 59 4.48 -18.27 -5.86
N ARG A 60 3.66 -18.27 -4.80
CA ARG A 60 2.21 -18.17 -4.86
C ARG A 60 1.76 -16.84 -4.27
N THR A 61 1.47 -15.91 -5.14
CA THR A 61 0.97 -14.58 -4.78
C THR A 61 0.13 -14.00 -5.92
N TYR A 62 -0.43 -12.81 -5.70
CA TYR A 62 -1.15 -12.12 -6.76
C TYR A 62 -0.16 -11.67 -7.87
N PRO A 63 -0.51 -11.85 -9.17
CA PRO A 63 0.41 -11.60 -10.30
C PRO A 63 1.02 -10.20 -10.35
N SER A 64 0.38 -9.17 -9.77
CA SER A 64 0.97 -7.84 -9.76
C SER A 64 2.22 -7.74 -8.86
N VAL A 65 2.39 -8.58 -7.86
CA VAL A 65 3.53 -8.47 -6.94
C VAL A 65 4.87 -8.61 -7.68
N PRO A 66 5.14 -9.70 -8.44
CA PRO A 66 6.36 -9.78 -9.24
C PRO A 66 6.42 -8.71 -10.33
N CYS A 67 5.29 -8.27 -10.90
CA CYS A 67 5.29 -7.17 -11.85
C CYS A 67 5.86 -5.90 -11.22
N GLU A 68 5.39 -5.53 -10.03
CA GLU A 68 5.81 -4.26 -9.41
C GLU A 68 7.24 -4.31 -8.86
N ILE A 69 7.76 -5.49 -8.52
CA ILE A 69 9.19 -5.68 -8.26
C ILE A 69 10.01 -5.33 -9.53
N ILE A 70 9.60 -5.89 -10.67
CA ILE A 70 10.28 -5.66 -11.96
C ILE A 70 10.14 -4.19 -12.40
N HIS A 71 8.94 -3.60 -12.29
CA HIS A 71 8.69 -2.20 -12.65
C HIS A 71 9.53 -1.23 -11.78
N ALA A 72 9.78 -1.58 -10.52
CA ALA A 72 10.69 -0.82 -9.66
C ALA A 72 12.18 -0.98 -10.05
N GLY A 73 12.47 -1.77 -11.09
CA GLY A 73 13.83 -2.04 -11.57
C GLY A 73 14.57 -3.08 -10.73
N LEU A 74 13.85 -3.91 -9.99
CA LEU A 74 14.36 -4.98 -9.14
C LEU A 74 14.18 -6.34 -9.82
N LYS A 75 14.80 -7.38 -9.30
CA LYS A 75 14.69 -8.75 -9.78
C LYS A 75 13.91 -9.60 -8.78
N VAL A 76 13.08 -10.49 -9.30
CA VAL A 76 12.29 -11.41 -8.47
C VAL A 76 13.14 -12.63 -8.11
N ASN A 77 13.19 -12.96 -6.82
CA ASN A 77 13.65 -14.25 -6.31
C ASN A 77 12.46 -15.00 -5.73
N PHE A 78 11.95 -15.99 -6.45
CA PHE A 78 10.79 -16.74 -5.97
C PHE A 78 11.16 -17.70 -4.84
N ILE A 79 10.49 -17.53 -3.70
CA ILE A 79 10.58 -18.43 -2.55
C ILE A 79 9.42 -19.44 -2.63
N PRO A 80 9.69 -20.73 -2.65
CA PRO A 80 8.66 -21.75 -2.70
C PRO A 80 7.66 -21.64 -1.55
N VAL A 81 6.38 -21.73 -1.87
CA VAL A 81 5.28 -21.78 -0.90
C VAL A 81 4.71 -23.20 -0.88
N GLU A 82 4.69 -23.82 0.30
CA GLU A 82 4.06 -25.14 0.47
C GLU A 82 2.54 -25.02 0.33
N GLY A 83 1.92 -26.03 -0.30
CA GLY A 83 0.48 -26.05 -0.55
C GLY A 83 0.05 -25.16 -1.72
N LYS A 84 -1.21 -24.70 -1.68
CA LYS A 84 -1.82 -23.91 -2.78
C LYS A 84 -2.26 -22.51 -2.35
N THR A 85 -2.27 -22.22 -1.06
CA THR A 85 -2.78 -20.97 -0.47
C THR A 85 -1.67 -20.18 0.19
N ILE A 86 -1.88 -18.88 0.30
CA ILE A 86 -1.09 -17.99 1.15
C ILE A 86 -2.03 -17.29 2.14
N LYS A 87 -1.59 -17.12 3.38
CA LYS A 87 -2.36 -16.51 4.47
C LYS A 87 -1.63 -15.32 5.05
N GLY A 88 -2.38 -14.24 5.29
CA GLY A 88 -1.86 -13.06 5.97
C GLY A 88 -0.80 -12.28 5.18
N PRO A 89 -0.05 -11.40 5.85
CA PRO A 89 0.97 -10.58 5.23
C PRO A 89 2.30 -11.31 5.08
N TYR A 90 3.13 -10.83 4.16
CA TYR A 90 4.52 -11.26 4.03
C TYR A 90 5.43 -10.07 3.64
N ARG A 91 6.66 -10.13 4.08
CA ARG A 91 7.68 -9.13 3.75
C ARG A 91 8.39 -9.49 2.44
N LEU A 92 8.61 -8.52 1.60
CA LEU A 92 9.42 -8.60 0.39
C LEU A 92 10.90 -8.37 0.74
N PHE A 93 11.54 -9.39 1.33
CA PHE A 93 12.93 -9.28 1.82
C PHE A 93 13.91 -9.07 0.65
N PRO A 94 15.02 -8.29 0.79
CA PRO A 94 15.49 -7.60 2.01
C PRO A 94 14.86 -6.24 2.25
N SER A 95 13.92 -5.77 1.41
CA SER A 95 13.24 -4.48 1.61
C SER A 95 12.43 -4.44 2.91
N ASN A 96 12.02 -3.24 3.35
CA ASN A 96 11.08 -3.08 4.45
C ASN A 96 9.61 -3.04 3.98
N VAL A 97 9.35 -3.43 2.73
CA VAL A 97 8.02 -3.46 2.15
C VAL A 97 7.30 -4.73 2.53
N VAL A 98 6.08 -4.59 3.03
CA VAL A 98 5.21 -5.70 3.43
C VAL A 98 3.96 -5.68 2.55
N ASP A 99 3.71 -6.79 1.86
CA ASP A 99 2.41 -7.06 1.23
C ASP A 99 1.42 -7.48 2.32
N SER A 100 0.40 -6.67 2.54
CA SER A 100 -0.68 -6.92 3.49
C SER A 100 -2.04 -6.98 2.79
N ALA A 101 -2.08 -7.54 1.58
CA ALA A 101 -3.33 -7.71 0.84
C ALA A 101 -4.34 -8.59 1.57
N LEU A 102 -3.88 -9.46 2.46
CA LEU A 102 -4.68 -10.46 3.17
C LEU A 102 -4.83 -10.18 4.67
N ARG A 103 -4.30 -9.07 5.16
CA ARG A 103 -4.51 -8.61 6.54
C ARG A 103 -4.93 -7.15 6.58
N PHE A 104 -6.05 -6.87 7.24
CA PHE A 104 -6.46 -5.53 7.66
C PHE A 104 -7.17 -5.65 9.02
N THR A 105 -6.47 -5.30 10.09
CA THR A 105 -6.96 -5.45 11.46
C THR A 105 -6.48 -4.30 12.34
N ALA A 106 -7.07 -4.15 13.52
CA ALA A 106 -6.68 -3.11 14.48
C ALA A 106 -5.23 -3.28 14.93
N ASP A 107 -4.54 -2.15 15.07
CA ASP A 107 -3.18 -2.04 15.64
C ASP A 107 -2.16 -2.98 14.99
N MET A 108 -2.30 -3.20 13.68
CA MET A 108 -1.50 -4.13 12.89
C MET A 108 -0.13 -3.59 12.45
N TYR A 109 0.11 -2.30 12.65
CA TYR A 109 1.33 -1.68 12.15
C TYR A 109 2.58 -2.24 12.84
N VAL A 110 3.62 -2.49 12.06
CA VAL A 110 4.95 -2.94 12.51
C VAL A 110 5.95 -1.83 12.27
N PRO A 111 6.61 -1.27 13.32
CA PRO A 111 7.57 -0.18 13.17
C PRO A 111 8.71 -0.50 12.18
N GLY A 112 9.13 0.52 11.44
CA GLY A 112 10.23 0.43 10.48
C GLY A 112 9.85 -0.23 9.15
N THR A 113 8.55 -0.43 8.88
CA THR A 113 8.07 -1.04 7.64
C THR A 113 7.23 -0.08 6.80
N HIS A 114 7.11 -0.40 5.50
CA HIS A 114 6.13 0.16 4.58
C HIS A 114 5.10 -0.93 4.29
N ILE A 115 3.95 -0.90 4.98
CA ILE A 115 2.91 -1.91 4.81
C ILE A 115 1.94 -1.45 3.72
N CYS A 116 1.80 -2.24 2.67
CA CYS A 116 0.91 -1.99 1.55
C CYS A 116 -0.43 -2.72 1.76
N LEU A 117 -1.53 -1.97 1.76
CA LEU A 117 -2.89 -2.43 1.99
C LEU A 117 -3.69 -2.50 0.70
N SER A 118 -4.56 -3.50 0.57
CA SER A 118 -5.47 -3.64 -0.56
C SER A 118 -6.93 -3.55 -0.13
N PHE A 119 -7.68 -2.68 -0.81
CA PHE A 119 -9.12 -2.52 -0.63
C PHE A 119 -9.91 -2.96 -1.87
N THR A 120 -9.21 -3.53 -2.87
CA THR A 120 -9.81 -3.91 -4.16
C THR A 120 -10.40 -5.32 -4.10
N GLY A 121 -11.70 -5.42 -4.34
CA GLY A 121 -12.38 -6.69 -4.56
C GLY A 121 -13.26 -7.17 -3.41
N PRO A 122 -14.08 -8.20 -3.65
CA PRO A 122 -15.12 -8.66 -2.74
C PRO A 122 -14.59 -9.44 -1.53
N TYR A 123 -13.37 -9.96 -1.61
CA TYR A 123 -12.78 -10.81 -0.56
C TYR A 123 -11.96 -10.03 0.47
N LYS A 124 -11.78 -8.71 0.29
CA LYS A 124 -11.00 -7.90 1.24
C LYS A 124 -11.80 -7.58 2.49
N THR A 125 -11.12 -7.38 3.59
CA THR A 125 -11.75 -7.00 4.86
C THR A 125 -12.42 -5.63 4.72
N LEU A 126 -11.69 -4.61 4.25
CA LEU A 126 -12.29 -3.36 3.77
C LEU A 126 -12.55 -3.46 2.26
N LYS A 127 -13.83 -3.45 1.86
CA LYS A 127 -14.28 -3.77 0.49
C LYS A 127 -14.60 -2.50 -0.30
N LEU A 128 -13.60 -1.94 -0.96
CA LEU A 128 -13.82 -0.92 -1.97
C LEU A 128 -13.78 -1.56 -3.38
N SER A 129 -14.32 -0.86 -4.37
CA SER A 129 -14.27 -1.32 -5.78
C SER A 129 -12.82 -1.32 -6.29
N LYS A 130 -12.05 -0.33 -5.87
CA LYS A 130 -10.61 -0.14 -6.12
C LYS A 130 -10.01 0.56 -4.90
N GLY A 131 -8.70 0.55 -4.76
CA GLY A 131 -8.02 1.28 -3.69
C GLY A 131 -6.96 0.46 -3.00
N GLY A 132 -6.02 1.18 -2.42
CA GLY A 132 -4.96 0.68 -1.57
C GLY A 132 -4.40 1.79 -0.70
N ALA A 133 -3.44 1.48 0.14
CA ALA A 133 -2.70 2.46 0.91
C ALA A 133 -1.30 1.96 1.25
N ILE A 134 -0.40 2.88 1.56
CA ILE A 134 0.85 2.60 2.28
C ILE A 134 0.68 3.14 3.70
N ILE A 135 0.99 2.35 4.71
CA ILE A 135 1.12 2.81 6.10
C ILE A 135 2.58 2.69 6.54
N THR A 136 3.09 3.69 7.26
CA THR A 136 4.51 3.78 7.59
C THR A 136 4.74 4.69 8.80
N ASP A 137 5.91 4.58 9.46
CA ASP A 137 6.42 5.54 10.45
C ASP A 137 7.52 6.44 9.89
N ASP A 138 8.01 6.19 8.68
CA ASP A 138 9.03 7.00 8.03
C ASP A 138 8.40 8.30 7.48
N TYR A 139 8.67 9.42 8.19
CA TYR A 139 8.17 10.74 7.81
C TYR A 139 8.67 11.20 6.43
N GLN A 140 9.93 10.90 6.08
CA GLN A 140 10.48 11.29 4.78
C GLN A 140 9.83 10.48 3.65
N ALA A 141 9.60 9.20 3.90
CA ALA A 141 8.86 8.35 2.97
C ALA A 141 7.43 8.86 2.76
N MET A 142 6.73 9.22 3.84
CA MET A 142 5.37 9.78 3.76
C MET A 142 5.32 11.03 2.89
N LEU A 143 6.23 11.98 3.09
CA LEU A 143 6.32 13.21 2.29
C LEU A 143 6.56 12.88 0.80
N TRP A 144 7.48 11.94 0.55
CA TRP A 144 7.78 11.51 -0.81
C TRP A 144 6.59 10.80 -1.47
N PHE A 145 5.95 9.84 -0.80
CA PHE A 145 4.79 9.11 -1.33
C PHE A 145 3.61 10.03 -1.67
N LYS A 146 3.33 11.02 -0.83
CA LYS A 146 2.26 12.00 -1.10
C LYS A 146 2.50 12.77 -2.39
N ARG A 147 3.73 13.17 -2.66
CA ARG A 147 4.09 13.83 -3.91
C ARG A 147 4.14 12.84 -5.08
N ALA A 148 4.74 11.67 -4.87
CA ALA A 148 4.91 10.64 -5.90
C ALA A 148 3.56 10.21 -6.49
N ARG A 149 2.54 9.99 -5.64
CA ARG A 149 1.19 9.62 -6.10
C ARG A 149 0.47 10.72 -6.88
N PHE A 150 0.92 11.97 -6.79
CA PHE A 150 0.27 13.15 -7.35
C PHE A 150 1.16 13.88 -8.36
N SER A 151 1.78 13.12 -9.27
CA SER A 151 2.63 13.63 -10.36
C SER A 151 3.83 14.46 -9.88
N GLY A 152 4.37 14.19 -8.69
CA GLY A 152 5.46 14.95 -8.06
C GLY A 152 5.01 16.24 -7.38
N ARG A 153 3.73 16.58 -7.45
CA ARG A 153 3.14 17.82 -6.92
C ARG A 153 2.97 17.79 -5.41
N ARG A 154 2.97 18.98 -4.81
CA ARG A 154 2.52 19.20 -3.44
C ARG A 154 1.00 19.42 -3.36
N GLU A 155 0.42 19.22 -2.18
CA GLU A 155 -1.00 19.47 -1.94
C GLU A 155 -1.26 20.97 -1.68
N CYS A 156 -0.91 21.80 -2.65
CA CYS A 156 -1.10 23.26 -2.63
C CYS A 156 -1.72 23.76 -3.93
N SER A 157 -2.00 25.08 -3.99
CA SER A 157 -2.44 25.72 -5.23
C SER A 157 -1.42 25.47 -6.35
N TYR A 158 -1.90 25.30 -7.58
CA TYR A 158 -1.05 25.09 -8.75
C TYR A 158 0.00 26.21 -8.95
N HIS A 159 -0.36 27.42 -8.60
CA HIS A 159 0.52 28.60 -8.72
C HIS A 159 1.58 28.68 -7.61
N ASP A 160 1.34 28.00 -6.48
CA ASP A 160 2.24 27.98 -5.33
C ASP A 160 3.09 26.69 -5.30
N ASP A 161 2.93 25.82 -6.31
CA ASP A 161 3.64 24.56 -6.40
C ASP A 161 5.04 24.76 -7.00
N TYR A 162 5.93 23.84 -6.63
CA TYR A 162 7.32 23.81 -7.08
C TYR A 162 7.63 22.44 -7.69
N PHE A 163 7.92 22.42 -8.99
CA PHE A 163 8.05 21.19 -9.77
C PHE A 163 9.50 20.70 -9.81
N ASP A 164 9.92 20.02 -8.77
CA ASP A 164 11.28 19.49 -8.59
C ASP A 164 11.33 17.96 -8.45
N MET A 165 10.22 17.27 -8.70
CA MET A 165 10.11 15.84 -8.55
C MET A 165 9.21 15.24 -9.64
N LEU A 166 9.65 14.13 -10.22
CA LEU A 166 8.79 13.28 -11.05
C LEU A 166 7.92 12.39 -10.17
N GLY A 167 6.70 12.15 -10.61
CA GLY A 167 5.75 11.28 -9.93
C GLY A 167 4.77 10.64 -10.88
N TRP A 168 3.77 9.99 -10.32
CA TRP A 168 2.74 9.24 -11.03
C TRP A 168 1.35 9.76 -10.66
N ASN A 169 0.35 9.39 -11.43
CA ASN A 169 -1.05 9.71 -11.16
C ASN A 169 -1.73 8.50 -10.49
N PHE A 170 -1.41 8.28 -9.21
CA PHE A 170 -1.82 7.12 -8.42
C PHE A 170 -2.67 7.48 -7.20
N TYR A 171 -3.16 8.71 -7.09
CA TYR A 171 -3.95 9.13 -5.93
C TYR A 171 -5.32 8.47 -5.89
N MET A 172 -5.80 8.22 -4.69
CA MET A 172 -7.18 7.77 -4.48
C MET A 172 -8.13 8.93 -4.76
N ILE A 173 -9.17 8.69 -5.57
CA ILE A 173 -10.20 9.70 -5.83
C ILE A 173 -11.03 9.97 -4.57
N PRO A 174 -11.49 11.22 -4.35
CA PRO A 174 -12.23 11.60 -3.15
C PRO A 174 -13.49 10.78 -2.88
N GLU A 175 -14.20 10.34 -3.91
CA GLU A 175 -15.41 9.53 -3.81
C GLU A 175 -15.13 8.15 -3.20
N LEU A 176 -13.97 7.54 -3.54
CA LEU A 176 -13.54 6.28 -2.95
C LEU A 176 -13.09 6.47 -1.49
N ALA A 177 -12.41 7.54 -1.18
CA ALA A 177 -12.03 7.89 0.18
C ALA A 177 -13.25 8.11 1.08
N ALA A 178 -14.27 8.82 0.58
CA ALA A 178 -15.54 9.02 1.27
C ALA A 178 -16.25 7.69 1.56
N ARG A 179 -16.29 6.80 0.57
CA ARG A 179 -16.83 5.45 0.75
C ARG A 179 -16.00 4.65 1.76
N GLY A 180 -14.69 4.78 1.71
CA GLY A 180 -13.77 4.17 2.68
C GLY A 180 -14.09 4.58 4.10
N LEU A 181 -14.22 5.89 4.36
CA LEU A 181 -14.60 6.44 5.67
C LEU A 181 -15.95 5.89 6.16
N LEU A 182 -16.95 5.87 5.30
CA LEU A 182 -18.25 5.31 5.66
C LEU A 182 -18.12 3.83 6.06
N MET A 183 -17.35 3.06 5.30
CA MET A 183 -17.18 1.63 5.58
C MET A 183 -16.30 1.37 6.80
N MET A 184 -15.40 2.29 7.18
CA MET A 184 -14.59 2.15 8.38
C MET A 184 -15.43 2.09 9.66
N THR A 185 -16.62 2.68 9.68
CA THR A 185 -17.53 2.63 10.85
C THR A 185 -17.85 1.21 11.32
N GLN A 186 -17.87 0.23 10.41
CA GLN A 186 -18.12 -1.18 10.74
C GLN A 186 -16.96 -1.87 11.50
N PHE A 187 -15.77 -1.25 11.53
CA PHE A 187 -14.57 -1.77 12.20
C PHE A 187 -14.47 -1.37 13.67
N TYR A 188 -15.54 -0.78 14.21
CA TYR A 188 -15.67 -0.42 15.63
C TYR A 188 -16.85 -1.11 16.27
N ASN A 189 -16.74 -1.41 17.54
CA ASN A 189 -17.84 -1.84 18.41
C ASN A 189 -18.71 -0.64 18.79
N LEU A 190 -19.87 -0.91 19.38
CA LEU A 190 -20.77 0.16 19.85
C LEU A 190 -20.15 1.07 20.93
N ASP A 191 -19.18 0.57 21.68
CA ASP A 191 -18.42 1.31 22.68
C ASP A 191 -17.22 2.08 22.10
N GLY A 192 -17.03 2.04 20.77
CA GLY A 192 -15.94 2.71 20.04
C GLY A 192 -14.62 1.96 20.04
N THR A 193 -14.53 0.77 20.62
CA THR A 193 -13.31 -0.04 20.55
C THR A 193 -13.11 -0.63 19.16
N LYS A 194 -11.84 -0.76 18.75
CA LYS A 194 -11.46 -1.30 17.44
C LYS A 194 -11.69 -2.82 17.40
N LYS A 195 -12.27 -3.30 16.30
CA LYS A 195 -12.44 -4.73 16.06
C LYS A 195 -11.17 -5.35 15.50
N GLN A 196 -10.83 -6.54 16.00
CA GLN A 196 -9.82 -7.39 15.39
C GLN A 196 -10.44 -8.22 14.27
N ASN A 197 -9.70 -8.38 13.17
CA ASN A 197 -10.09 -9.21 12.03
C ASN A 197 -9.05 -10.30 11.80
N GLU A 198 -9.52 -11.46 11.38
CA GLU A 198 -8.65 -12.57 11.01
C GLU A 198 -7.98 -12.32 9.65
N ASP A 199 -6.83 -12.97 9.48
CA ASP A 199 -6.14 -12.99 8.19
C ASP A 199 -6.93 -13.78 7.17
N LEU A 200 -7.02 -13.21 5.98
CA LEU A 200 -7.56 -13.92 4.83
C LEU A 200 -6.55 -14.95 4.33
N GLU A 201 -7.07 -16.00 3.73
CA GLU A 201 -6.29 -17.03 3.05
C GLU A 201 -6.86 -17.23 1.64
N LEU A 202 -6.02 -17.14 0.62
CA LEU A 202 -6.43 -17.26 -0.78
C LEU A 202 -5.50 -18.20 -1.55
N PRO A 203 -6.06 -18.99 -2.50
CA PRO A 203 -5.27 -19.77 -3.43
C PRO A 203 -4.71 -18.89 -4.55
N TYR A 204 -3.44 -19.15 -4.89
CA TYR A 204 -2.78 -18.52 -6.03
C TYR A 204 -2.04 -19.54 -6.89
N PRO A 205 -1.94 -19.32 -8.21
CA PRO A 205 -1.08 -20.13 -9.06
C PRO A 205 0.38 -19.98 -8.65
N ASP A 206 1.20 -20.96 -8.99
CA ASP A 206 2.66 -20.85 -8.85
C ASP A 206 3.22 -19.97 -9.97
N LEU A 207 3.70 -18.79 -9.62
CA LEU A 207 4.20 -17.81 -10.58
C LEU A 207 5.65 -18.08 -11.01
N SER A 208 6.39 -18.91 -10.27
CA SER A 208 7.79 -19.23 -10.55
C SER A 208 8.00 -20.02 -11.85
N VAL A 209 6.93 -20.62 -12.37
CA VAL A 209 6.96 -21.38 -13.63
C VAL A 209 6.94 -20.51 -14.88
N TYR A 210 6.63 -19.20 -14.74
CA TYR A 210 6.49 -18.29 -15.87
C TYR A 210 7.77 -17.50 -16.14
N GLU A 211 8.32 -17.65 -17.35
CA GLU A 211 9.58 -17.00 -17.78
C GLU A 211 9.51 -15.46 -17.77
N ILE A 212 8.31 -14.88 -17.88
CA ILE A 212 8.13 -13.43 -17.89
C ILE A 212 8.65 -12.74 -16.62
N TYR A 213 8.67 -13.44 -15.50
CA TYR A 213 9.12 -12.92 -14.21
C TYR A 213 10.60 -13.20 -13.89
N LYS A 214 11.32 -13.90 -14.77
CA LYS A 214 12.75 -14.28 -14.59
C LYS A 214 13.73 -13.31 -15.24
N LYS A 215 13.32 -12.07 -15.48
CA LYS A 215 14.11 -11.05 -16.18
C LYS A 215 15.07 -10.31 -15.24
#